data_7a69d23438b1f22fe3cb8f7d39cd227b
#
_entry.id   7a69d23438b1f22fe3cb8f7d39cd227b
#
_cell.length_a   1.000
_cell.length_b   1.000
_cell.length_c   1.000
_cell.angle_alpha   90.00
_cell.angle_beta   90.00
_cell.angle_gamma   90.00
#
_symmetry.space_group_name_H-M   'P 1'
#
loop_
_entity.id
_entity.type
_entity.pdbx_description
1 polymer ?
#
loop_
_entity_poly.entity_id
_entity_poly.type
_entity_poly.pdbx_seq_one_letter_code
_entity_poly.pdbx_strand_id
1 'polypeptide(L)'
;LEPYRNVLVLSDTWGTGRGMNWKFGMQYFIKKMDLLQKLIGMGPESYYAVTMDNFFQQMVEAEYGVFDAAHNEYLNYLVTIGILGLFFYLVFCVRSLRILFGELGKKLEDRSFPSDWCAAVGFSFLVYLVQASVNIAVPIVLPLVLVILFTGLSAARGLREAP
;
A
#
# COMPACT_ATOMS: atom_id res chain seq x y z
N LEU A 1 -20.62 10.82 -22.39
CA LEU A 1 -20.10 10.06 -21.21
C LEU A 1 -18.99 9.08 -21.58
N GLU A 2 -18.75 8.82 -22.87
CA GLU A 2 -17.72 7.87 -23.35
C GLU A 2 -16.27 8.21 -22.88
N PRO A 3 -15.80 9.48 -22.91
CA PRO A 3 -14.42 9.78 -22.50
C PRO A 3 -14.12 9.50 -21.02
N TYR A 4 -15.13 9.47 -20.15
CA TYR A 4 -14.95 9.25 -18.70
C TYR A 4 -15.20 7.81 -18.26
N ARG A 5 -15.62 6.93 -19.16
CA ARG A 5 -15.93 5.52 -18.86
C ARG A 5 -14.71 4.78 -18.32
N ASN A 6 -13.53 5.03 -18.90
CA ASN A 6 -12.27 4.39 -18.48
C ASN A 6 -11.73 4.90 -17.13
N VAL A 7 -12.26 6.02 -16.62
CA VAL A 7 -11.88 6.58 -15.32
C VAL A 7 -12.79 6.09 -14.21
N LEU A 8 -14.09 5.93 -14.53
CA LEU A 8 -15.13 5.62 -13.53
C LEU A 8 -15.45 4.12 -13.42
N VAL A 9 -15.09 3.32 -14.42
CA VAL A 9 -15.34 1.87 -14.42
C VAL A 9 -14.03 1.13 -14.31
N LEU A 10 -13.90 0.28 -13.29
CA LEU A 10 -12.74 -0.63 -13.10
C LEU A 10 -12.77 -1.74 -14.17
N SER A 11 -12.44 -1.38 -15.40
CA SER A 11 -12.26 -2.30 -16.54
C SER A 11 -10.80 -2.76 -16.64
N ASP A 12 -10.55 -3.74 -17.51
CA ASP A 12 -9.16 -4.22 -17.77
C ASP A 12 -8.25 -3.09 -18.27
N THR A 13 -8.80 -2.07 -18.95
CA THR A 13 -8.07 -0.89 -19.45
C THR A 13 -7.94 0.24 -18.42
N TRP A 14 -8.56 0.11 -17.24
CA TRP A 14 -8.53 1.15 -16.23
C TRP A 14 -7.09 1.46 -15.80
N GLY A 15 -6.78 2.75 -15.65
CA GLY A 15 -5.49 3.19 -15.13
C GLY A 15 -4.31 2.73 -16.00
N THR A 16 -4.46 2.72 -17.33
CA THR A 16 -3.41 2.27 -18.27
C THR A 16 -3.03 0.80 -18.04
N GLY A 17 -4.04 -0.09 -17.92
CA GLY A 17 -3.86 -1.53 -17.76
C GLY A 17 -3.78 -2.02 -16.31
N ARG A 18 -3.88 -1.12 -15.31
CA ARG A 18 -3.89 -1.53 -13.88
C ARG A 18 -5.03 -2.51 -13.58
N GLY A 19 -6.21 -2.32 -14.20
CA GLY A 19 -7.33 -3.25 -14.02
C GLY A 19 -6.98 -4.68 -14.41
N MET A 20 -6.35 -4.88 -15.57
CA MET A 20 -5.85 -6.19 -16.01
C MET A 20 -4.76 -6.72 -15.07
N ASN A 21 -3.82 -5.87 -14.69
CA ASN A 21 -2.74 -6.24 -13.77
C ASN A 21 -3.29 -6.73 -12.42
N TRP A 22 -4.26 -6.03 -11.84
CA TRP A 22 -4.91 -6.45 -10.58
C TRP A 22 -5.65 -7.79 -10.72
N LYS A 23 -6.29 -7.99 -11.87
CA LYS A 23 -6.94 -9.26 -12.19
C LYS A 23 -5.94 -10.41 -12.25
N PHE A 24 -4.77 -10.21 -12.85
CA PHE A 24 -3.69 -11.22 -12.88
C PHE A 24 -3.16 -11.54 -11.49
N GLY A 25 -2.85 -10.53 -10.67
CA GLY A 25 -2.41 -10.73 -9.29
C GLY A 25 -3.42 -11.52 -8.46
N MET A 26 -4.72 -11.14 -8.54
CA MET A 26 -5.78 -11.86 -7.83
C MET A 26 -6.02 -13.27 -8.37
N GLN A 27 -5.98 -13.48 -9.70
CA GLN A 27 -6.10 -14.81 -10.28
C GLN A 27 -4.96 -15.71 -9.85
N TYR A 28 -3.73 -15.19 -9.83
CA TYR A 28 -2.58 -15.94 -9.37
C TYR A 28 -2.74 -16.33 -7.90
N PHE A 29 -3.02 -15.37 -7.03
CA PHE A 29 -3.23 -15.62 -5.61
C PHE A 29 -4.31 -16.68 -5.35
N ILE A 30 -5.47 -16.58 -6.01
CA ILE A 30 -6.60 -17.48 -5.75
C ILE A 30 -6.37 -18.86 -6.34
N LYS A 31 -5.91 -18.94 -7.60
CA LYS A 31 -5.95 -20.17 -8.41
C LYS A 31 -4.62 -20.90 -8.54
N LYS A 32 -3.48 -20.20 -8.37
CA LYS A 32 -2.15 -20.77 -8.64
C LYS A 32 -1.33 -20.99 -7.38
N MET A 33 -1.43 -20.12 -6.38
CA MET A 33 -0.69 -20.25 -5.13
C MET A 33 -1.25 -21.39 -4.28
N ASP A 34 -0.35 -22.22 -3.76
CA ASP A 34 -0.66 -23.21 -2.72
C ASP A 34 -0.89 -22.54 -1.36
N LEU A 35 -1.24 -23.33 -0.33
CA LEU A 35 -1.55 -22.80 1.00
C LEU A 35 -0.35 -22.10 1.65
N LEU A 36 0.84 -22.65 1.51
CA LEU A 36 2.05 -22.06 2.09
C LEU A 36 2.38 -20.73 1.40
N GLN A 37 2.35 -20.71 0.07
CA GLN A 37 2.56 -19.50 -0.72
C GLN A 37 1.52 -18.42 -0.38
N LYS A 38 0.25 -18.77 -0.17
CA LYS A 38 -0.76 -17.81 0.27
C LYS A 38 -0.47 -17.21 1.64
N LEU A 39 0.14 -17.99 2.54
CA LEU A 39 0.48 -17.51 3.88
C LEU A 39 1.70 -16.60 3.89
N ILE A 40 2.80 -17.00 3.22
CA ILE A 40 4.10 -16.31 3.30
C ILE A 40 4.51 -15.58 2.01
N GLY A 41 3.74 -15.72 0.92
CA GLY A 41 4.01 -15.12 -0.38
C GLY A 41 5.01 -15.90 -1.22
N MET A 42 5.30 -15.34 -2.41
CA MET A 42 6.25 -15.88 -3.39
C MET A 42 7.68 -15.36 -3.18
N GLY A 43 7.86 -14.42 -2.26
CA GLY A 43 9.12 -13.73 -2.01
C GLY A 43 9.13 -12.28 -2.51
N PRO A 44 10.02 -11.44 -1.96
CA PRO A 44 10.20 -10.07 -2.44
C PRO A 44 10.53 -10.04 -3.94
N GLU A 45 10.07 -9.00 -4.65
CA GLU A 45 10.30 -8.78 -6.09
C GLU A 45 9.81 -9.89 -7.03
N SER A 46 9.03 -10.87 -6.52
CA SER A 46 8.56 -12.02 -7.30
C SER A 46 7.43 -11.67 -8.29
N TYR A 47 6.81 -10.49 -8.19
CA TYR A 47 5.62 -10.15 -8.99
C TYR A 47 5.89 -10.17 -10.49
N TYR A 48 7.05 -9.66 -10.91
CA TYR A 48 7.52 -9.74 -12.30
C TYR A 48 7.57 -11.18 -12.82
N ALA A 49 8.23 -12.08 -12.10
CA ALA A 49 8.32 -13.50 -12.48
C ALA A 49 6.92 -14.14 -12.55
N VAL A 50 6.06 -13.84 -11.58
CA VAL A 50 4.66 -14.32 -11.54
C VAL A 50 3.91 -13.91 -12.81
N THR A 51 4.00 -12.65 -13.23
CA THR A 51 3.29 -12.16 -14.42
C THR A 51 3.87 -12.72 -15.71
N MET A 52 5.19 -12.79 -15.80
CA MET A 52 5.87 -13.34 -16.99
C MET A 52 5.58 -14.82 -17.19
N ASP A 53 5.69 -15.63 -16.13
CA ASP A 53 5.54 -17.09 -16.24
C ASP A 53 4.07 -17.51 -16.48
N ASN A 54 3.10 -16.68 -16.06
CA ASN A 54 1.70 -17.10 -16.06
C ASN A 54 0.79 -16.32 -17.02
N PHE A 55 1.14 -15.09 -17.39
CA PHE A 55 0.24 -14.17 -18.11
C PHE A 55 0.90 -13.45 -19.31
N PHE A 56 2.10 -13.87 -19.71
CA PHE A 56 2.86 -13.22 -20.79
C PHE A 56 2.05 -13.07 -22.09
N GLN A 57 1.39 -14.12 -22.54
CA GLN A 57 0.58 -14.08 -23.78
C GLN A 57 -0.55 -13.06 -23.69
N GLN A 58 -1.28 -13.02 -22.55
CA GLN A 58 -2.37 -12.08 -22.35
C GLN A 58 -1.86 -10.61 -22.31
N MET A 59 -0.67 -10.37 -21.76
CA MET A 59 -0.05 -9.04 -21.79
C MET A 59 0.29 -8.62 -23.21
N VAL A 60 0.86 -9.52 -24.03
CA VAL A 60 1.18 -9.28 -25.43
C VAL A 60 -0.05 -9.01 -26.27
N GLU A 61 -1.09 -9.86 -26.12
CA GLU A 61 -2.36 -9.69 -26.85
C GLU A 61 -3.09 -8.39 -26.52
N ALA A 62 -2.94 -7.90 -25.29
CA ALA A 62 -3.53 -6.65 -24.84
C ALA A 62 -2.67 -5.41 -25.17
N GLU A 63 -1.52 -5.59 -25.81
CA GLU A 63 -0.55 -4.53 -26.14
C GLU A 63 -0.07 -3.74 -24.91
N TYR A 64 -0.19 -4.32 -23.71
CA TYR A 64 0.42 -3.78 -22.49
C TYR A 64 1.87 -4.26 -22.38
N GLY A 65 2.71 -3.40 -21.84
CA GLY A 65 4.06 -3.78 -21.47
C GLY A 65 4.06 -4.81 -20.33
N VAL A 66 5.24 -5.24 -19.94
CA VAL A 66 5.41 -6.18 -18.83
C VAL A 66 5.03 -5.53 -17.50
N PHE A 67 4.26 -6.24 -16.68
CA PHE A 67 3.92 -5.81 -15.33
C PHE A 67 4.98 -6.28 -14.34
N ASP A 68 5.80 -5.33 -13.86
CA ASP A 68 6.85 -5.56 -12.86
C ASP A 68 6.32 -5.53 -11.43
N ALA A 69 5.20 -4.86 -11.20
CA ALA A 69 4.54 -4.75 -9.91
C ALA A 69 3.02 -4.60 -10.09
N ALA A 70 2.26 -4.85 -9.02
CA ALA A 70 0.80 -4.78 -9.09
C ALA A 70 0.24 -3.36 -9.29
N HIS A 71 1.03 -2.30 -9.07
CA HIS A 71 0.53 -0.92 -8.96
C HIS A 71 -0.65 -0.76 -7.99
N ASN A 72 -0.61 -1.58 -6.95
CA ASN A 72 -1.44 -1.58 -5.76
C ASN A 72 -0.59 -2.27 -4.69
N GLU A 73 -0.12 -1.51 -3.71
CA GLU A 73 0.83 -1.99 -2.71
C GLU A 73 0.27 -3.17 -1.90
N TYR A 74 -1.02 -3.13 -1.58
CA TYR A 74 -1.67 -4.21 -0.82
C TYR A 74 -1.76 -5.51 -1.61
N LEU A 75 -2.09 -5.43 -2.90
CA LEU A 75 -2.11 -6.60 -3.78
C LEU A 75 -0.69 -7.11 -4.04
N ASN A 76 0.27 -6.21 -4.22
CA ASN A 76 1.67 -6.57 -4.36
C ASN A 76 2.16 -7.33 -3.14
N TYR A 77 1.89 -6.84 -1.93
CA TYR A 77 2.23 -7.52 -0.68
C TYR A 77 1.51 -8.85 -0.51
N LEU A 78 0.24 -8.92 -0.90
CA LEU A 78 -0.52 -10.17 -0.85
C LEU A 78 0.16 -11.29 -1.66
N VAL A 79 0.70 -10.97 -2.84
CA VAL A 79 1.40 -11.95 -3.70
C VAL A 79 2.83 -12.19 -3.21
N THR A 80 3.56 -11.15 -2.81
CA THR A 80 5.01 -11.25 -2.53
C THR A 80 5.33 -11.70 -1.11
N ILE A 81 4.58 -11.24 -0.10
CA ILE A 81 4.80 -11.58 1.32
C ILE A 81 3.60 -12.28 1.99
N GLY A 82 2.56 -12.58 1.19
CA GLY A 82 1.41 -13.37 1.62
C GLY A 82 0.48 -12.69 2.63
N ILE A 83 -0.51 -13.46 3.08
CA ILE A 83 -1.52 -12.98 4.03
C ILE A 83 -0.88 -12.54 5.35
N LEU A 84 0.09 -13.30 5.87
CA LEU A 84 0.73 -12.98 7.15
C LEU A 84 1.51 -11.66 7.07
N GLY A 85 2.29 -11.46 6.01
CA GLY A 85 3.04 -10.22 5.81
C GLY A 85 2.13 -9.02 5.66
N LEU A 86 1.10 -9.14 4.81
CA LEU A 86 0.09 -8.10 4.64
C LEU A 86 -0.67 -7.80 5.95
N PHE A 87 -1.03 -8.82 6.72
CA PHE A 87 -1.69 -8.64 8.02
C PHE A 87 -0.83 -7.81 8.98
N PHE A 88 0.44 -8.17 9.16
CA PHE A 88 1.33 -7.42 10.05
C PHE A 88 1.60 -6.00 9.55
N TYR A 89 1.71 -5.81 8.23
CA TYR A 89 1.80 -4.48 7.63
C TYR A 89 0.58 -3.62 7.97
N LEU A 90 -0.63 -4.14 7.79
CA LEU A 90 -1.87 -3.43 8.12
C LEU A 90 -2.00 -3.13 9.62
N VAL A 91 -1.62 -4.08 10.48
CA VAL A 91 -1.57 -3.86 11.94
C VAL A 91 -0.60 -2.72 12.28
N PHE A 92 0.58 -2.70 11.67
CA PHE A 92 1.55 -1.60 11.83
C PHE A 92 0.94 -0.25 11.39
N CYS A 93 0.32 -0.18 10.21
CA CYS A 93 -0.31 1.04 9.70
C CYS A 93 -1.41 1.56 10.63
N VAL A 94 -2.34 0.67 11.04
CA VAL A 94 -3.44 1.03 11.94
C VAL A 94 -2.94 1.50 13.31
N ARG A 95 -1.95 0.79 13.88
CA ARG A 95 -1.35 1.20 15.16
C ARG A 95 -0.65 2.55 15.07
N SER A 96 0.11 2.78 14.00
CA SER A 96 0.79 4.06 13.76
C SER A 96 -0.22 5.22 13.69
N LEU A 97 -1.29 5.06 12.91
CA LEU A 97 -2.34 6.07 12.81
C LEU A 97 -3.06 6.30 14.14
N ARG A 98 -3.38 5.24 14.89
CA ARG A 98 -3.98 5.38 16.24
C ARG A 98 -3.09 6.13 17.21
N ILE A 99 -1.78 5.89 17.16
CA ILE A 99 -0.83 6.61 18.02
C ILE A 99 -0.79 8.10 17.64
N LEU A 100 -0.65 8.39 16.35
CA LEU A 100 -0.53 9.76 15.82
C LEU A 100 -1.81 10.58 16.03
N PHE A 101 -2.97 9.99 15.79
CA PHE A 101 -4.26 10.67 15.97
C PHE A 101 -4.76 10.66 17.42
N GLY A 102 -4.14 9.90 18.31
CA GLY A 102 -4.49 9.91 19.74
C GLY A 102 -4.38 11.30 20.39
N GLU A 103 -3.52 12.17 19.85
CA GLU A 103 -3.31 13.53 20.33
C GLU A 103 -4.31 14.56 19.77
N LEU A 104 -5.08 14.21 18.72
CA LEU A 104 -6.07 15.10 18.11
C LEU A 104 -7.28 15.42 19.02
N GLY A 105 -7.56 14.55 19.99
CA GLY A 105 -8.67 14.75 20.95
C GLY A 105 -8.42 15.82 21.99
N LYS A 106 -7.21 16.37 22.09
CA LYS A 106 -6.90 17.45 23.04
C LYS A 106 -7.58 18.76 22.62
N LYS A 107 -8.00 19.55 23.60
CA LYS A 107 -8.54 20.90 23.34
C LYS A 107 -7.50 21.78 22.66
N LEU A 108 -7.94 22.72 21.83
CA LEU A 108 -7.03 23.62 21.11
C LEU A 108 -6.08 24.39 22.04
N GLU A 109 -6.55 24.74 23.25
CA GLU A 109 -5.78 25.43 24.27
C GLU A 109 -4.64 24.59 24.87
N ASP A 110 -4.77 23.25 24.82
CA ASP A 110 -3.79 22.30 25.35
C ASP A 110 -2.86 21.76 24.25
N ARG A 111 -2.99 22.26 23.02
CA ARG A 111 -2.15 21.81 21.91
C ARG A 111 -0.75 22.40 21.98
N SER A 112 0.21 21.54 21.66
CA SER A 112 1.62 21.91 21.57
C SER A 112 2.16 21.59 20.18
N PHE A 113 3.28 22.17 19.76
CA PHE A 113 3.92 21.85 18.50
C PHE A 113 4.12 20.34 18.27
N PRO A 114 4.58 19.53 19.26
CA PRO A 114 4.68 18.07 19.08
C PRO A 114 3.32 17.40 18.79
N SER A 115 2.22 17.87 19.38
CA SER A 115 0.89 17.32 19.11
C SER A 115 0.40 17.63 17.70
N ASP A 116 0.63 18.84 17.21
CA ASP A 116 0.29 19.24 15.85
C ASP A 116 1.18 18.54 14.82
N TRP A 117 2.45 18.30 15.16
CA TRP A 117 3.35 17.48 14.34
C TRP A 117 2.84 16.04 14.21
N CYS A 118 2.40 15.41 15.30
CA CYS A 118 1.80 14.07 15.25
C CYS A 118 0.61 14.03 14.31
N ALA A 119 -0.28 15.03 14.39
CA ALA A 119 -1.44 15.12 13.50
C ALA A 119 -1.03 15.28 12.02
N ALA A 120 -0.08 16.17 11.73
CA ALA A 120 0.41 16.41 10.38
C ALA A 120 1.03 15.14 9.77
N VAL A 121 1.85 14.43 10.53
CA VAL A 121 2.44 13.15 10.13
C VAL A 121 1.35 12.09 9.94
N GLY A 122 0.35 12.03 10.82
CA GLY A 122 -0.79 11.11 10.70
C GLY A 122 -1.57 11.31 9.41
N PHE A 123 -1.91 12.55 9.07
CA PHE A 123 -2.59 12.87 7.80
C PHE A 123 -1.72 12.57 6.58
N SER A 124 -0.42 12.90 6.62
CA SER A 124 0.52 12.60 5.53
C SER A 124 0.63 11.08 5.31
N PHE A 125 0.70 10.31 6.38
CA PHE A 125 0.74 8.85 6.29
C PHE A 125 -0.58 8.27 5.80
N LEU A 126 -1.72 8.83 6.20
CA LEU A 126 -3.03 8.42 5.67
C LEU A 126 -3.13 8.66 4.16
N VAL A 127 -2.67 9.82 3.67
CA VAL A 127 -2.62 10.11 2.22
C VAL A 127 -1.72 9.11 1.49
N TYR A 128 -0.56 8.78 2.06
CA TYR A 128 0.30 7.73 1.51
C TYR A 128 -0.45 6.38 1.39
N LEU A 129 -1.15 5.94 2.44
CA LEU A 129 -1.90 4.68 2.43
C LEU A 129 -3.04 4.67 1.38
N VAL A 130 -3.71 5.80 1.18
CA VAL A 130 -4.70 5.94 0.11
C VAL A 130 -4.03 5.83 -1.26
N GLN A 131 -2.92 6.52 -1.47
CA GLN A 131 -2.17 6.46 -2.72
C GLN A 131 -1.62 5.05 -3.00
N ALA A 132 -1.21 4.31 -1.97
CA ALA A 132 -0.74 2.93 -2.05
C ALA A 132 -1.79 1.95 -2.60
N SER A 133 -3.09 2.30 -2.55
CA SER A 133 -4.16 1.48 -3.16
C SER A 133 -4.17 1.49 -4.69
N VAL A 134 -3.53 2.48 -5.32
CA VAL A 134 -3.47 2.65 -6.79
C VAL A 134 -2.03 2.77 -7.30
N ASN A 135 -1.04 2.60 -6.43
CA ASN A 135 0.38 2.68 -6.76
C ASN A 135 1.19 1.70 -5.89
N ILE A 136 2.50 1.72 -6.02
CA ILE A 136 3.43 0.91 -5.22
C ILE A 136 4.37 1.80 -4.41
N ALA A 137 4.98 1.21 -3.37
CA ALA A 137 6.09 1.83 -2.68
C ALA A 137 7.27 2.02 -3.65
N VAL A 138 7.62 3.28 -3.86
CA VAL A 138 8.80 3.61 -4.66
C VAL A 138 10.04 3.58 -3.77
N PRO A 139 11.12 2.88 -4.15
CA PRO A 139 12.31 2.70 -3.28
C PRO A 139 12.92 4.00 -2.76
N ILE A 140 12.79 5.12 -3.49
CA ILE A 140 13.27 6.43 -3.05
C ILE A 140 12.31 7.09 -2.06
N VAL A 141 10.99 6.89 -2.24
CA VAL A 141 9.95 7.57 -1.45
C VAL A 141 9.70 6.87 -0.12
N LEU A 142 9.68 5.54 -0.11
CA LEU A 142 9.37 4.77 1.09
C LEU A 142 10.27 5.09 2.29
N PRO A 143 11.61 5.19 2.16
CA PRO A 143 12.47 5.58 3.29
C PRO A 143 12.13 6.96 3.86
N LEU A 144 11.77 7.94 3.00
CA LEU A 144 11.37 9.27 3.44
C LEU A 144 10.05 9.23 4.23
N VAL A 145 9.07 8.47 3.74
CA VAL A 145 7.80 8.25 4.45
C VAL A 145 8.04 7.64 5.81
N LEU A 146 8.91 6.61 5.90
CA LEU A 146 9.24 5.96 7.16
C LEU A 146 9.98 6.89 8.12
N VAL A 147 10.94 7.69 7.65
CA VAL A 147 11.63 8.70 8.48
C VAL A 147 10.61 9.69 9.07
N ILE A 148 9.73 10.26 8.24
CA ILE A 148 8.69 11.19 8.71
C ILE A 148 7.76 10.50 9.71
N LEU A 149 7.31 9.27 9.40
CA LEU A 149 6.47 8.48 10.29
C LEU A 149 7.10 8.26 11.66
N PHE A 150 8.38 7.85 11.70
CA PHE A 150 9.08 7.61 12.96
C PHE A 150 9.33 8.88 13.77
N THR A 151 9.54 10.06 13.12
CA THR A 151 9.62 11.33 13.87
C THR A 151 8.28 11.65 14.56
N GLY A 152 7.15 11.44 13.89
CA GLY A 152 5.82 11.61 14.49
C GLY A 152 5.56 10.63 15.64
N LEU A 153 5.89 9.35 15.45
CA LEU A 153 5.73 8.33 16.49
C LEU A 153 6.62 8.62 17.71
N SER A 154 7.85 9.12 17.50
CA SER A 154 8.75 9.54 18.57
C SER A 154 8.21 10.74 19.35
N ALA A 155 7.67 11.75 18.64
CA ALA A 155 7.01 12.90 19.26
C ALA A 155 5.80 12.48 20.12
N ALA A 156 4.95 11.57 19.58
CA ALA A 156 3.80 11.04 20.32
C ALA A 156 4.22 10.28 21.59
N ARG A 157 5.34 9.56 21.55
CA ARG A 157 5.88 8.89 22.74
C ARG A 157 6.34 9.91 23.79
N GLY A 158 7.10 10.92 23.39
CA GLY A 158 7.55 11.98 24.30
C GLY A 158 6.40 12.70 24.99
N LEU A 159 5.27 12.94 24.28
CA LEU A 159 4.07 13.53 24.87
C LEU A 159 3.37 12.65 25.94
N ARG A 160 3.53 11.34 25.86
CA ARG A 160 2.94 10.38 26.83
C ARG A 160 3.83 10.18 28.05
N GLU A 161 5.13 10.37 27.92
CA GLU A 161 6.12 10.21 28.98
C GLU A 161 6.38 11.53 29.73
N ALA A 162 5.87 12.66 29.24
CA ALA A 162 5.95 13.95 29.91
C ALA A 162 5.11 13.92 31.21
N PRO A 163 5.64 14.42 32.35
CA PRO A 163 4.98 14.39 33.65
C PRO A 163 3.73 15.28 33.72
#